data_bf8b43238007c09db34f73b856471994
#
_entry.id   bf8b43238007c09db34f73b856471994
#
_cell.length_a   1.000
_cell.length_b   1.000
_cell.length_c   1.000
_cell.angle_alpha   90.00
_cell.angle_beta   90.00
_cell.angle_gamma   90.00
#
_symmetry.space_group_name_H-M   'P 1'
#
loop_
_entity.id
_entity.type
_entity.pdbx_description
1 polymer ?
#
loop_
_entity_poly.entity_id
_entity_poly.type
_entity_poly.pdbx_seq_one_letter_code
_entity_poly.pdbx_strand_id
1 'polypeptide(L)'
;MSKPYPLSELEIKAWKFAHNAHDGVKRKFSGVPYFYHVRQVFKLVKKVDTRKELGAASLLHDTVEDVEFVTYEVIKKEFGKRVADLVKELTSNDELVSVMGKSEYLADKLLSMSDDALIIKLCDRYQNLSDHFTSSDKFRDKYYKETSYIITKLKQDRHLNRKQQIIVDWIEGLLSMMKKRYKLHTFESFKLL
;
A
#
# COMPACT_ATOMS: atom_id res chain seq x y z
N MET A 1 -21.96 8.13 12.75
CA MET A 1 -20.49 8.36 12.66
C MET A 1 -19.84 7.46 13.72
N SER A 2 -19.05 6.46 13.32
CA SER A 2 -18.29 5.62 14.27
C SER A 2 -17.31 6.51 15.03
N LYS A 3 -17.25 6.36 16.36
CA LYS A 3 -16.25 7.06 17.18
C LYS A 3 -14.85 6.74 16.63
N PRO A 4 -13.96 7.73 16.47
CA PRO A 4 -12.59 7.44 16.06
C PRO A 4 -11.96 6.48 17.09
N TYR A 5 -11.28 5.43 16.61
CA TYR A 5 -10.54 4.54 17.49
C TYR A 5 -9.50 5.35 18.26
N PRO A 6 -9.44 5.25 19.60
CA PRO A 6 -8.37 5.91 20.34
C PRO A 6 -7.04 5.34 19.88
N LEU A 7 -6.10 6.24 19.52
CA LEU A 7 -4.75 5.83 19.14
C LEU A 7 -3.99 5.35 20.39
N SER A 8 -3.25 4.27 20.25
CA SER A 8 -2.28 3.83 21.26
C SER A 8 -1.05 4.77 21.27
N GLU A 9 -0.27 4.75 22.35
CA GLU A 9 0.98 5.53 22.43
C GLU A 9 1.94 5.21 21.28
N LEU A 10 2.03 3.93 20.89
CA LEU A 10 2.83 3.49 19.75
C LEU A 10 2.38 4.12 18.43
N GLU A 11 1.07 4.16 18.19
CA GLU A 11 0.51 4.77 16.99
C GLU A 11 0.65 6.30 16.99
N ILE A 12 0.52 6.94 18.16
CA ILE A 12 0.76 8.40 18.30
C ILE A 12 2.22 8.72 17.97
N LYS A 13 3.17 7.91 18.48
CA LYS A 13 4.59 8.06 18.19
C LYS A 13 4.88 7.88 16.69
N ALA A 14 4.34 6.81 16.09
CA ALA A 14 4.50 6.54 14.66
C ALA A 14 3.88 7.62 13.78
N TRP A 15 2.73 8.17 14.19
CA TRP A 15 2.07 9.29 13.51
C TRP A 15 2.97 10.53 13.44
N LYS A 16 3.52 10.95 14.60
CA LYS A 16 4.41 12.12 14.67
C LYS A 16 5.69 11.88 13.85
N PHE A 17 6.26 10.69 13.95
CA PHE A 17 7.46 10.33 13.21
C PHE A 17 7.23 10.39 11.69
N ALA A 18 6.20 9.71 11.20
CA ALA A 18 5.87 9.70 9.77
C ALA A 18 5.48 11.08 9.23
N HIS A 19 4.77 11.89 10.03
CA HIS A 19 4.45 13.28 9.66
C HIS A 19 5.71 14.11 9.45
N ASN A 20 6.66 14.03 10.38
CA ASN A 20 7.93 14.77 10.27
C ASN A 20 8.82 14.22 9.15
N ALA A 21 8.85 12.90 8.96
CA ALA A 21 9.64 12.26 7.91
C ALA A 21 9.21 12.68 6.49
N HIS A 22 7.91 12.92 6.28
CA HIS A 22 7.37 13.37 5.00
C HIS A 22 7.05 14.87 4.95
N ASP A 23 7.64 15.67 5.86
CA ASP A 23 7.38 17.12 5.85
C ASP A 23 7.87 17.76 4.54
N GLY A 24 7.06 18.63 3.97
CA GLY A 24 7.33 19.28 2.68
C GLY A 24 7.13 18.38 1.43
N VAL A 25 7.00 17.06 1.58
CA VAL A 25 6.79 16.14 0.45
C VAL A 25 5.33 16.18 -0.01
N LYS A 26 5.10 16.20 -1.33
CA LYS A 26 3.77 16.26 -1.94
C LYS A 26 3.49 15.05 -2.83
N ARG A 27 2.23 14.64 -2.90
CA ARG A 27 1.74 13.62 -3.84
C ARG A 27 1.86 14.14 -5.28
N LYS A 28 2.35 13.28 -6.19
CA LYS A 28 2.70 13.62 -7.58
C LYS A 28 1.54 14.21 -8.39
N PHE A 29 0.34 13.68 -8.23
CA PHE A 29 -0.80 14.06 -9.07
C PHE A 29 -1.73 15.07 -8.40
N SER A 30 -2.02 14.88 -7.12
CA SER A 30 -2.95 15.74 -6.39
C SER A 30 -2.30 16.97 -5.76
N GLY A 31 -0.97 16.96 -5.59
CA GLY A 31 -0.23 18.05 -4.92
C GLY A 31 -0.48 18.16 -3.41
N VAL A 32 -1.32 17.31 -2.84
CA VAL A 32 -1.57 17.30 -1.38
C VAL A 32 -0.33 16.79 -0.62
N PRO A 33 -0.15 17.15 0.67
CA PRO A 33 0.95 16.63 1.48
C PRO A 33 0.98 15.09 1.46
N TYR A 34 2.18 14.50 1.33
CA TYR A 34 2.36 13.05 1.22
C TYR A 34 1.78 12.31 2.45
N PHE A 35 1.91 12.89 3.62
CA PHE A 35 1.35 12.35 4.86
C PHE A 35 -0.18 12.12 4.79
N TYR A 36 -0.90 12.77 3.88
CA TYR A 36 -2.32 12.47 3.63
C TYR A 36 -2.51 11.02 3.19
N HIS A 37 -1.67 10.53 2.26
CA HIS A 37 -1.66 9.13 1.83
C HIS A 37 -1.42 8.18 3.02
N VAL A 38 -0.32 8.40 3.75
CA VAL A 38 0.05 7.59 4.93
C VAL A 38 -1.11 7.51 5.93
N ARG A 39 -1.75 8.63 6.23
CA ARG A 39 -2.93 8.69 7.09
C ARG A 39 -4.12 7.91 6.55
N GLN A 40 -4.35 7.90 5.25
CA GLN A 40 -5.45 7.15 4.64
C GLN A 40 -5.17 5.64 4.67
N VAL A 41 -3.95 5.20 4.40
CA VAL A 41 -3.53 3.80 4.55
C VAL A 41 -3.76 3.33 5.99
N PHE A 42 -3.31 4.10 6.98
CA PHE A 42 -3.56 3.81 8.39
C PHE A 42 -5.06 3.64 8.70
N LYS A 43 -5.92 4.55 8.23
CA LYS A 43 -7.36 4.45 8.43
C LYS A 43 -7.98 3.20 7.80
N LEU A 44 -7.50 2.79 6.63
CA LEU A 44 -7.94 1.56 5.97
C LEU A 44 -7.52 0.32 6.77
N VAL A 45 -6.27 0.26 7.22
CA VAL A 45 -5.78 -0.83 8.08
C VAL A 45 -6.63 -0.92 9.35
N LYS A 46 -6.91 0.20 10.02
CA LYS A 46 -7.72 0.20 11.26
C LYS A 46 -9.18 -0.23 11.06
N LYS A 47 -9.72 -0.20 9.84
CA LYS A 47 -11.05 -0.74 9.52
C LYS A 47 -11.09 -2.27 9.55
N VAL A 48 -9.97 -2.93 9.24
CA VAL A 48 -9.88 -4.40 9.13
C VAL A 48 -9.10 -5.02 10.28
N ASP A 49 -8.16 -4.27 10.88
CA ASP A 49 -7.32 -4.74 11.97
C ASP A 49 -7.01 -3.62 12.97
N THR A 50 -7.28 -3.86 14.26
CA THR A 50 -7.11 -2.85 15.31
C THR A 50 -5.79 -2.98 16.08
N ARG A 51 -4.93 -3.98 15.78
CA ARG A 51 -3.64 -4.17 16.43
C ARG A 51 -2.75 -2.94 16.24
N LYS A 52 -2.13 -2.50 17.33
CA LYS A 52 -1.32 -1.27 17.37
C LYS A 52 -0.04 -1.39 16.52
N GLU A 53 0.54 -2.57 16.44
CA GLU A 53 1.75 -2.83 15.64
C GLU A 53 1.48 -2.67 14.14
N LEU A 54 0.32 -3.15 13.65
CA LEU A 54 -0.09 -2.95 12.26
C LEU A 54 -0.41 -1.48 11.99
N GLY A 55 -1.10 -0.82 12.91
CA GLY A 55 -1.35 0.61 12.82
C GLY A 55 -0.05 1.42 12.73
N ALA A 56 0.91 1.15 13.62
CA ALA A 56 2.22 1.82 13.59
C ALA A 56 2.99 1.53 12.29
N ALA A 57 3.07 0.26 11.87
CA ALA A 57 3.74 -0.12 10.64
C ALA A 57 3.10 0.52 9.39
N SER A 58 1.77 0.64 9.35
CA SER A 58 1.07 1.32 8.24
C SER A 58 1.34 2.82 8.17
N LEU A 59 1.63 3.47 9.31
CA LEU A 59 2.08 4.86 9.34
C LEU A 59 3.53 5.02 8.86
N LEU A 60 4.34 3.99 9.01
CA LEU A 60 5.78 4.01 8.73
C LEU A 60 6.15 3.33 7.40
N HIS A 61 5.19 2.80 6.63
CA HIS A 61 5.43 1.86 5.52
C HIS A 61 6.35 2.40 4.42
N ASP A 62 6.30 3.70 4.14
CA ASP A 62 7.11 4.34 3.11
C ASP A 62 8.34 5.07 3.66
N THR A 63 8.51 5.18 5.00
CA THR A 63 9.56 6.02 5.57
C THR A 63 10.98 5.52 5.27
N VAL A 64 11.18 4.22 5.12
CA VAL A 64 12.49 3.62 4.79
C VAL A 64 12.80 3.76 3.29
N GLU A 65 11.79 3.80 2.42
CA GLU A 65 11.97 4.03 0.98
C GLU A 65 12.22 5.51 0.67
N ASP A 66 11.48 6.40 1.33
CA ASP A 66 11.39 7.82 0.93
C ASP A 66 12.38 8.73 1.69
N VAL A 67 12.96 8.27 2.82
CA VAL A 67 13.73 9.15 3.71
C VAL A 67 15.10 8.54 4.03
N GLU A 68 16.17 9.11 3.47
CA GLU A 68 17.54 8.59 3.47
C GLU A 68 18.07 8.18 4.86
N PHE A 69 17.76 8.96 5.90
CA PHE A 69 18.23 8.67 7.28
C PHE A 69 17.34 7.71 8.07
N VAL A 70 16.22 7.26 7.50
CA VAL A 70 15.33 6.29 8.15
C VAL A 70 15.70 4.89 7.69
N THR A 71 16.30 4.12 8.59
CA THR A 71 16.73 2.74 8.33
C THR A 71 15.92 1.74 9.15
N TYR A 72 16.04 0.46 8.83
CA TYR A 72 15.48 -0.62 9.64
C TYR A 72 15.89 -0.51 11.12
N GLU A 73 17.17 -0.20 11.41
CA GLU A 73 17.66 -0.09 12.78
C GLU A 73 17.06 1.11 13.52
N VAL A 74 16.82 2.23 12.82
CA VAL A 74 16.10 3.38 13.38
C VAL A 74 14.67 2.97 13.75
N ILE A 75 13.93 2.34 12.84
CA ILE A 75 12.57 1.89 13.12
C ILE A 75 12.54 0.85 14.25
N LYS A 76 13.48 -0.08 14.28
CA LYS A 76 13.59 -1.10 15.34
C LYS A 76 13.85 -0.51 16.71
N LYS A 77 14.75 0.47 16.79
CA LYS A 77 15.08 1.18 18.04
C LYS A 77 13.87 1.97 18.56
N GLU A 78 13.17 2.66 17.67
CA GLU A 78 12.09 3.58 18.04
C GLU A 78 10.75 2.87 18.27
N PHE A 79 10.44 1.82 17.50
CA PHE A 79 9.10 1.21 17.43
C PHE A 79 9.10 -0.31 17.76
N GLY A 80 10.26 -0.89 18.00
CA GLY A 80 10.43 -2.30 18.30
C GLY A 80 10.53 -3.21 17.09
N LYS A 81 11.03 -4.42 17.31
CA LYS A 81 11.35 -5.40 16.26
C LYS A 81 10.15 -5.73 15.36
N ARG A 82 8.96 -5.94 15.96
CA ARG A 82 7.77 -6.34 15.18
C ARG A 82 7.36 -5.29 14.14
N VAL A 83 7.37 -4.01 14.51
CA VAL A 83 7.06 -2.91 13.59
C VAL A 83 8.13 -2.80 12.51
N ALA A 84 9.42 -2.90 12.89
CA ALA A 84 10.51 -2.82 11.95
C ALA A 84 10.49 -3.97 10.92
N ASP A 85 10.19 -5.20 11.36
CA ASP A 85 10.07 -6.35 10.46
C ASP A 85 8.96 -6.14 9.43
N LEU A 86 7.80 -5.63 9.85
CA LEU A 86 6.70 -5.31 8.94
C LEU A 86 7.10 -4.22 7.93
N VAL A 87 7.72 -3.13 8.40
CA VAL A 87 8.18 -2.05 7.50
C VAL A 87 9.22 -2.59 6.52
N LYS A 88 10.16 -3.44 6.95
CA LYS A 88 11.14 -4.09 6.07
C LYS A 88 10.47 -4.94 4.98
N GLU A 89 9.45 -5.72 5.32
CA GLU A 89 8.69 -6.49 4.33
C GLU A 89 7.97 -5.57 3.31
N LEU A 90 7.55 -4.38 3.71
CA LEU A 90 6.87 -3.40 2.86
C LEU A 90 7.84 -2.67 1.93
N THR A 91 9.08 -2.43 2.35
CA THR A 91 10.13 -1.72 1.59
C THR A 91 10.51 -2.50 0.32
N SER A 92 10.51 -1.84 -0.83
CA SER A 92 10.85 -2.46 -2.13
C SER A 92 12.36 -2.63 -2.29
N ASN A 93 12.75 -3.53 -3.19
CA ASN A 93 14.12 -3.68 -3.64
C ASN A 93 14.22 -3.19 -5.09
N ASP A 94 14.84 -2.03 -5.30
CA ASP A 94 14.91 -1.38 -6.61
C ASP A 94 15.74 -2.18 -7.63
N GLU A 95 16.75 -2.95 -7.18
CA GLU A 95 17.52 -3.81 -8.05
C GLU A 95 16.65 -4.91 -8.65
N LEU A 96 15.86 -5.58 -7.82
CA LEU A 96 14.92 -6.61 -8.29
C LEU A 96 13.81 -6.02 -9.16
N VAL A 97 13.31 -4.82 -8.83
CA VAL A 97 12.34 -4.10 -9.68
C VAL A 97 12.92 -3.83 -11.07
N SER A 98 14.19 -3.45 -11.16
CA SER A 98 14.85 -3.17 -12.45
C SER A 98 15.05 -4.42 -13.31
N VAL A 99 15.32 -5.57 -12.68
CA VAL A 99 15.56 -6.85 -13.37
C VAL A 99 14.26 -7.53 -13.80
N MET A 100 13.28 -7.61 -12.90
CA MET A 100 12.03 -8.36 -13.13
C MET A 100 10.93 -7.54 -13.81
N GLY A 101 11.03 -6.22 -13.72
CA GLY A 101 9.90 -5.33 -14.01
C GLY A 101 8.95 -5.19 -12.82
N LYS A 102 8.35 -4.01 -12.68
CA LYS A 102 7.60 -3.63 -11.48
C LYS A 102 6.39 -4.53 -11.19
N SER A 103 5.63 -4.90 -12.21
CA SER A 103 4.41 -5.70 -12.04
C SER A 103 4.70 -7.10 -11.53
N GLU A 104 5.71 -7.76 -12.11
CA GLU A 104 6.12 -9.12 -11.73
C GLU A 104 6.73 -9.12 -10.33
N TYR A 105 7.69 -8.22 -10.09
CA TYR A 105 8.29 -8.06 -8.77
C TYR A 105 7.23 -7.85 -7.66
N LEU A 106 6.26 -6.97 -7.88
CA LEU A 106 5.22 -6.72 -6.89
C LEU A 106 4.28 -7.91 -6.70
N ALA A 107 3.95 -8.64 -7.76
CA ALA A 107 3.14 -9.85 -7.66
C ALA A 107 3.85 -10.90 -6.79
N ASP A 108 5.11 -11.22 -7.09
CA ASP A 108 5.91 -12.18 -6.34
C ASP A 108 6.13 -11.74 -4.88
N LYS A 109 6.39 -10.45 -4.68
CA LYS A 109 6.54 -9.87 -3.35
C LYS A 109 5.27 -10.05 -2.50
N LEU A 110 4.09 -9.76 -3.04
CA LEU A 110 2.82 -9.94 -2.32
C LEU A 110 2.55 -11.41 -1.99
N LEU A 111 2.96 -12.33 -2.86
CA LEU A 111 2.83 -13.78 -2.61
C LEU A 111 3.68 -14.23 -1.42
N SER A 112 4.86 -13.66 -1.23
CA SER A 112 5.83 -14.03 -0.19
C SER A 112 5.67 -13.29 1.14
N MET A 113 4.89 -12.20 1.19
CA MET A 113 4.69 -11.40 2.41
C MET A 113 4.03 -12.19 3.54
N SER A 114 4.35 -11.83 4.78
CA SER A 114 3.54 -12.26 5.92
C SER A 114 2.09 -11.76 5.79
N ASP A 115 1.15 -12.43 6.45
CA ASP A 115 -0.26 -12.04 6.41
C ASP A 115 -0.49 -10.60 6.90
N ASP A 116 0.28 -10.17 7.86
CA ASP A 116 0.18 -8.83 8.44
C ASP A 116 0.72 -7.75 7.48
N ALA A 117 1.88 -7.99 6.86
CA ALA A 117 2.45 -7.08 5.88
C ALA A 117 1.55 -6.99 4.62
N LEU A 118 0.95 -8.11 4.20
CA LEU A 118 0.03 -8.13 3.07
C LEU A 118 -1.21 -7.27 3.33
N ILE A 119 -1.78 -7.25 4.54
CA ILE A 119 -2.90 -6.35 4.90
C ILE A 119 -2.51 -4.89 4.64
N ILE A 120 -1.33 -4.47 5.10
CA ILE A 120 -0.86 -3.09 4.93
C ILE A 120 -0.64 -2.80 3.44
N LYS A 121 0.05 -3.70 2.70
CA LYS A 121 0.35 -3.49 1.28
C LYS A 121 -0.89 -3.45 0.39
N LEU A 122 -1.92 -4.23 0.71
CA LEU A 122 -3.21 -4.15 0.02
C LEU A 122 -3.94 -2.83 0.31
N CYS A 123 -3.89 -2.33 1.55
CA CYS A 123 -4.46 -1.02 1.89
C CYS A 123 -3.72 0.14 1.18
N ASP A 124 -2.38 0.08 1.10
CA ASP A 124 -1.56 0.99 0.32
C ASP A 124 -1.96 0.95 -1.17
N ARG A 125 -2.05 -0.25 -1.76
CA ARG A 125 -2.48 -0.44 -3.15
C ARG A 125 -3.87 0.15 -3.41
N TYR A 126 -4.83 -0.10 -2.53
CA TYR A 126 -6.18 0.46 -2.61
C TYR A 126 -6.15 2.00 -2.60
N GLN A 127 -5.39 2.60 -1.67
CA GLN A 127 -5.31 4.05 -1.54
C GLN A 127 -4.63 4.68 -2.77
N ASN A 128 -3.54 4.09 -3.24
CA ASN A 128 -2.88 4.53 -4.47
C ASN A 128 -3.80 4.42 -5.69
N LEU A 129 -4.55 3.32 -5.84
CA LEU A 129 -5.54 3.17 -6.91
C LEU A 129 -6.62 4.27 -6.86
N SER A 130 -7.07 4.64 -5.64
CA SER A 130 -8.03 5.73 -5.45
C SER A 130 -7.46 7.09 -5.91
N ASP A 131 -6.19 7.38 -5.66
CA ASP A 131 -5.55 8.63 -6.09
C ASP A 131 -5.42 8.73 -7.62
N HIS A 132 -5.37 7.60 -8.34
CA HIS A 132 -5.27 7.59 -9.80
C HIS A 132 -6.53 8.06 -10.53
N PHE A 133 -7.65 8.26 -9.82
CA PHE A 133 -8.79 8.98 -10.41
C PHE A 133 -8.45 10.43 -10.81
N THR A 134 -7.42 11.04 -10.22
CA THR A 134 -6.94 12.39 -10.52
C THR A 134 -5.68 12.41 -11.40
N SER A 135 -5.12 11.25 -11.76
CA SER A 135 -3.92 11.15 -12.59
C SER A 135 -4.23 11.28 -14.07
N SER A 136 -3.18 11.49 -14.92
CA SER A 136 -3.32 11.43 -16.36
C SER A 136 -3.78 10.05 -16.84
N ASP A 137 -4.43 9.99 -18.01
CA ASP A 137 -4.96 8.76 -18.59
C ASP A 137 -3.90 7.67 -18.73
N LYS A 138 -2.70 8.03 -19.18
CA LYS A 138 -1.57 7.09 -19.31
C LYS A 138 -1.18 6.45 -17.99
N PHE A 139 -1.08 7.23 -16.91
CA PHE A 139 -0.72 6.72 -15.59
C PHE A 139 -1.84 5.88 -14.98
N ARG A 140 -3.08 6.32 -15.16
CA ARG A 140 -4.27 5.59 -14.70
C ARG A 140 -4.39 4.23 -15.38
N ASP A 141 -4.24 4.15 -16.70
CA ASP A 141 -4.28 2.90 -17.46
C ASP A 141 -3.15 1.95 -17.02
N LYS A 142 -1.92 2.46 -16.92
CA LYS A 142 -0.78 1.68 -16.43
C LYS A 142 -1.04 1.11 -15.04
N TYR A 143 -1.48 1.93 -14.09
CA TYR A 143 -1.67 1.50 -12.71
C TYR A 143 -2.87 0.56 -12.55
N TYR A 144 -3.92 0.76 -13.36
CA TYR A 144 -5.06 -0.14 -13.47
C TYR A 144 -4.61 -1.54 -13.92
N LYS A 145 -3.85 -1.63 -15.02
CA LYS A 145 -3.34 -2.90 -15.57
C LYS A 145 -2.42 -3.60 -14.57
N GLU A 146 -1.48 -2.87 -13.99
CA GLU A 146 -0.58 -3.39 -12.95
C GLU A 146 -1.37 -3.96 -11.76
N THR A 147 -2.33 -3.21 -11.24
CA THR A 147 -3.13 -3.64 -10.11
C THR A 147 -4.00 -4.85 -10.45
N SER A 148 -4.63 -4.86 -11.64
CA SER A 148 -5.44 -6.00 -12.10
C SER A 148 -4.60 -7.28 -12.20
N TYR A 149 -3.40 -7.20 -12.76
CA TYR A 149 -2.46 -8.32 -12.88
C TYR A 149 -2.07 -8.87 -11.49
N ILE A 150 -1.61 -7.99 -10.59
CA ILE A 150 -1.18 -8.35 -9.24
C ILE A 150 -2.31 -9.04 -8.46
N ILE A 151 -3.51 -8.47 -8.48
CA ILE A 151 -4.66 -9.05 -7.74
C ILE A 151 -5.09 -10.38 -8.33
N THR A 152 -5.08 -10.53 -9.66
CA THR A 152 -5.38 -11.82 -10.30
C THR A 152 -4.38 -12.88 -9.86
N LYS A 153 -3.08 -12.60 -9.95
CA LYS A 153 -2.01 -13.53 -9.55
C LYS A 153 -2.10 -13.88 -8.05
N LEU A 154 -2.32 -12.88 -7.20
CA LEU A 154 -2.47 -13.10 -5.76
C LEU A 154 -3.63 -14.05 -5.43
N LYS A 155 -4.78 -13.91 -6.07
CA LYS A 155 -5.95 -14.78 -5.86
C LYS A 155 -5.74 -16.19 -6.40
N GLN A 156 -4.96 -16.36 -7.45
CA GLN A 156 -4.65 -17.67 -8.02
C GLN A 156 -3.66 -18.47 -7.17
N ASP A 157 -2.62 -17.79 -6.66
CA ASP A 157 -1.43 -18.44 -6.12
C ASP A 157 -1.34 -18.37 -4.58
N ARG A 158 -2.26 -17.67 -3.92
CA ARG A 158 -2.27 -17.53 -2.45
C ARG A 158 -3.66 -17.65 -1.84
N HIS A 159 -3.75 -18.44 -0.77
CA HIS A 159 -4.95 -18.45 0.08
C HIS A 159 -5.01 -17.14 0.90
N LEU A 160 -6.09 -16.38 0.73
CA LEU A 160 -6.31 -15.12 1.43
C LEU A 160 -7.17 -15.34 2.68
N ASN A 161 -6.73 -14.80 3.81
CA ASN A 161 -7.56 -14.76 5.00
C ASN A 161 -8.71 -13.73 4.85
N ARG A 162 -9.69 -13.78 5.77
CA ARG A 162 -10.88 -12.92 5.70
C ARG A 162 -10.56 -11.41 5.61
N LYS A 163 -9.54 -10.93 6.33
CA LYS A 163 -9.17 -9.51 6.32
C LYS A 163 -8.58 -9.09 4.98
N GLN A 164 -7.71 -9.92 4.42
CA GLN A 164 -7.10 -9.72 3.11
C GLN A 164 -8.16 -9.76 2.01
N GLN A 165 -9.11 -10.71 2.07
CA GLN A 165 -10.20 -10.80 1.10
C GLN A 165 -11.08 -9.54 1.10
N ILE A 166 -11.42 -9.00 2.26
CA ILE A 166 -12.18 -7.73 2.36
C ILE A 166 -11.47 -6.60 1.61
N ILE A 167 -10.15 -6.49 1.74
CA ILE A 167 -9.39 -5.42 1.06
C ILE A 167 -9.31 -5.68 -0.44
N VAL A 168 -9.12 -6.95 -0.84
CA VAL A 168 -9.14 -7.34 -2.25
C VAL A 168 -10.50 -7.00 -2.88
N ASP A 169 -11.61 -7.26 -2.21
CA ASP A 169 -12.95 -6.90 -2.68
C ASP A 169 -13.09 -5.38 -2.87
N TRP A 170 -12.51 -4.56 -1.99
CA TRP A 170 -12.47 -3.10 -2.17
C TRP A 170 -11.66 -2.71 -3.41
N ILE A 171 -10.50 -3.34 -3.64
CA ILE A 171 -9.66 -3.08 -4.83
C ILE A 171 -10.41 -3.47 -6.11
N GLU A 172 -11.03 -4.65 -6.15
CA GLU A 172 -11.81 -5.12 -7.30
C GLU A 172 -13.01 -4.20 -7.60
N GLY A 173 -13.66 -3.70 -6.54
CA GLY A 173 -14.70 -2.66 -6.68
C GLY A 173 -14.21 -1.39 -7.36
N LEU A 174 -13.04 -0.87 -6.95
CA LEU A 174 -12.41 0.29 -7.60
C LEU A 174 -12.00 -0.01 -9.05
N LEU A 175 -11.39 -1.18 -9.32
CA LEU A 175 -11.03 -1.59 -10.68
C LEU A 175 -12.26 -1.67 -11.58
N SER A 176 -13.37 -2.22 -11.09
CA SER A 176 -14.64 -2.27 -11.81
C SER A 176 -15.18 -0.87 -12.14
N MET A 177 -15.16 0.04 -11.16
CA MET A 177 -15.54 1.44 -11.36
C MET A 177 -14.66 2.15 -12.39
N MET A 178 -13.34 1.96 -12.30
CA MET A 178 -12.38 2.56 -13.26
C MET A 178 -12.59 2.01 -14.65
N LYS A 179 -12.76 0.70 -14.81
CA LYS A 179 -13.06 0.06 -16.11
C LYS A 179 -14.29 0.67 -16.76
N LYS A 180 -15.38 0.79 -16.00
CA LYS A 180 -16.65 1.35 -16.50
C LYS A 180 -16.52 2.83 -16.86
N ARG A 181 -15.87 3.65 -15.99
CA ARG A 181 -15.76 5.10 -16.15
C ARG A 181 -14.83 5.51 -17.29
N TYR A 182 -13.69 4.81 -17.45
CA TYR A 182 -12.62 5.19 -18.37
C TYR A 182 -12.47 4.24 -19.56
N LYS A 183 -13.36 3.24 -19.72
CA LYS A 183 -13.30 2.21 -20.77
C LYS A 183 -11.96 1.48 -20.83
N LEU A 184 -11.36 1.21 -19.68
CA LEU A 184 -10.07 0.53 -19.57
C LEU A 184 -10.18 -0.96 -19.89
N HIS A 185 -9.10 -1.55 -20.42
CA HIS A 185 -9.00 -2.97 -20.75
C HIS A 185 -8.07 -3.68 -19.76
N THR A 186 -8.42 -4.91 -19.38
CA THR A 186 -7.58 -5.76 -18.55
C THR A 186 -6.39 -6.31 -19.34
N PHE A 187 -5.35 -6.78 -18.66
CA PHE A 187 -4.13 -7.31 -19.29
C PHE A 187 -4.42 -8.49 -20.25
N GLU A 188 -5.43 -9.31 -19.97
CA GLU A 188 -5.83 -10.44 -20.82
C GLU A 188 -6.37 -10.02 -22.19
N SER A 189 -6.96 -8.83 -22.32
CA SER A 189 -7.46 -8.31 -23.57
C SER A 189 -6.36 -7.96 -24.57
N PHE A 190 -5.10 -7.90 -24.15
CA PHE A 190 -3.95 -7.54 -25.00
C PHE A 190 -3.20 -8.75 -25.58
N LYS A 191 -3.41 -9.97 -25.06
CA LYS A 191 -2.81 -11.19 -25.63
C LYS A 191 -3.55 -11.72 -26.86
N LEU A 192 -4.68 -11.13 -27.22
CA LEU A 192 -5.55 -11.53 -28.35
C LEU A 192 -5.54 -10.55 -29.52
N LEU A 193 -4.69 -9.53 -29.50
CA LEU A 193 -4.41 -8.62 -30.61
C LEU A 193 -2.93 -8.69 -31.00
#